data_7478e7f1de8d15db632533b44962ba11
#
_entry.id   7478e7f1de8d15db632533b44962ba11
#
_cell.length_a   1.000
_cell.length_b   1.000
_cell.length_c   1.000
_cell.angle_alpha   90.00
_cell.angle_beta   90.00
_cell.angle_gamma   90.00
#
_symmetry.space_group_name_H-M   'P 1'
#
loop_
_entity.id
_entity.type
_entity.pdbx_description
1 polymer ?
#
loop_
_entity_poly.entity_id
_entity_poly.type
_entity_poly.pdbx_seq_one_letter_code
_entity_poly.pdbx_strand_id
1 'polypeptide(L)'
;MDRPPISPGSPRKHGRPDALRAAAAGLLCAVALAAAAAGVPGLEPKLLPPEQAFRFSARTLDPGTVEARFDVADGYYLYRDKLRFSVAGGAPALGVAALPAGKRKHDEFFGDVETYRGVVVVRVPVVDARAGQPLVLVADSQGCADAGVCYPPNQQQVRLAVPAAGAAAGPLVEAHPRKGLFN
;
A
#
# COMPACT_ATOMS: atom_id res chain seq x y z
N MET A 1 23.17 92.60 15.90
CA MET A 1 21.93 91.77 15.92
C MET A 1 21.33 91.88 14.54
N ASP A 2 21.87 91.22 13.54
CA ASP A 2 21.35 91.24 12.20
C ASP A 2 21.28 89.85 11.60
N ARG A 3 20.09 89.44 11.24
CA ARG A 3 19.84 88.19 10.51
C ARG A 3 20.04 88.41 9.02
N PRO A 4 20.82 87.59 8.32
CA PRO A 4 20.86 87.62 6.85
C PRO A 4 19.63 87.02 6.20
N PRO A 5 19.25 87.47 4.98
CA PRO A 5 18.02 87.01 4.29
C PRO A 5 18.16 85.66 3.64
N ILE A 6 17.08 84.95 3.63
CA ILE A 6 16.89 83.59 3.09
C ILE A 6 16.63 83.75 1.54
N SER A 7 17.49 83.20 0.69
CA SER A 7 17.26 83.07 -0.76
C SER A 7 16.29 81.88 -1.06
N PRO A 8 15.36 82.05 -2.02
CA PRO A 8 14.45 80.99 -2.44
C PRO A 8 15.15 80.02 -3.41
N GLY A 9 15.22 78.77 -3.04
CA GLY A 9 15.72 77.65 -3.88
C GLY A 9 14.78 77.30 -5.02
N SER A 10 15.27 77.12 -6.20
CA SER A 10 14.60 76.72 -7.42
C SER A 10 13.98 75.29 -7.29
N PRO A 11 12.81 75.00 -7.88
CA PRO A 11 12.22 73.71 -7.89
C PRO A 11 12.99 72.73 -8.80
N ARG A 12 13.48 71.63 -8.21
CA ARG A 12 14.01 70.48 -8.95
C ARG A 12 12.86 69.74 -9.63
N LYS A 13 12.90 69.61 -10.95
CA LYS A 13 12.04 68.75 -11.75
C LYS A 13 12.40 67.30 -11.44
N HIS A 14 11.55 66.63 -10.70
CA HIS A 14 11.62 65.15 -10.57
C HIS A 14 11.12 64.55 -11.89
N GLY A 15 12.04 63.91 -12.61
CA GLY A 15 11.69 63.04 -13.73
C GLY A 15 10.84 61.86 -13.22
N ARG A 16 9.72 61.63 -13.88
CA ARG A 16 8.89 60.42 -13.65
C ARG A 16 9.68 59.19 -14.05
N PRO A 17 9.89 58.20 -13.16
CA PRO A 17 10.43 56.94 -13.60
C PRO A 17 9.37 56.21 -14.44
N ASP A 18 9.84 55.61 -15.54
CA ASP A 18 9.03 54.84 -16.49
C ASP A 18 8.36 53.63 -15.81
N ALA A 19 7.16 53.82 -15.27
CA ALA A 19 6.34 52.78 -14.65
C ALA A 19 5.93 51.66 -15.64
N LEU A 20 6.04 51.91 -16.93
CA LEU A 20 5.72 50.95 -17.97
C LEU A 20 6.77 49.84 -18.19
N ARG A 21 8.05 50.08 -17.82
CA ARG A 21 9.11 49.07 -18.00
C ARG A 21 9.17 48.08 -16.84
N ALA A 22 8.74 48.46 -15.65
CA ALA A 22 8.71 47.57 -14.49
C ALA A 22 7.54 46.56 -14.55
N ALA A 23 6.42 46.89 -15.21
CA ALA A 23 5.26 45.99 -15.33
C ALA A 23 5.51 44.81 -16.29
N ALA A 24 6.34 45.01 -17.34
CA ALA A 24 6.62 43.92 -18.30
C ALA A 24 7.58 42.86 -17.77
N ALA A 25 8.51 43.21 -16.89
CA ALA A 25 9.45 42.26 -16.29
C ALA A 25 8.79 41.38 -15.20
N GLY A 26 7.79 41.91 -14.48
CA GLY A 26 7.06 41.16 -13.46
C GLY A 26 6.12 40.09 -14.04
N LEU A 27 5.53 40.33 -15.20
CA LEU A 27 4.60 39.39 -15.82
C LEU A 27 5.30 38.16 -16.43
N LEU A 28 6.52 38.33 -16.94
CA LEU A 28 7.34 37.23 -17.48
C LEU A 28 7.86 36.27 -16.41
N CYS A 29 8.16 36.75 -15.20
CA CYS A 29 8.57 35.90 -14.09
C CYS A 29 7.40 35.09 -13.49
N ALA A 30 6.16 35.63 -13.48
CA ALA A 30 4.99 34.92 -12.93
C ALA A 30 4.55 33.74 -13.82
N VAL A 31 4.73 33.82 -15.14
CA VAL A 31 4.40 32.72 -16.06
C VAL A 31 5.43 31.59 -16.00
N ALA A 32 6.69 31.87 -15.68
CA ALA A 32 7.74 30.84 -15.57
C ALA A 32 7.61 29.97 -14.31
N LEU A 33 7.00 30.47 -13.21
CA LEU A 33 6.80 29.68 -11.98
C LEU A 33 5.59 28.72 -12.05
N ALA A 34 4.63 28.98 -12.93
CA ALA A 34 3.44 28.11 -13.10
C ALA A 34 3.72 26.83 -13.92
N ALA A 35 4.82 26.80 -14.69
CA ALA A 35 5.16 25.64 -15.53
C ALA A 35 5.90 24.52 -14.78
N ALA A 36 6.34 24.72 -13.53
CA ALA A 36 7.11 23.73 -12.77
C ALA A 36 6.22 22.69 -12.02
N ALA A 37 4.90 22.84 -12.06
CA ALA A 37 3.95 21.91 -11.42
C ALA A 37 3.32 20.90 -12.40
N ALA A 38 3.69 20.92 -13.68
CA ALA A 38 3.30 19.86 -14.60
C ALA A 38 4.18 18.63 -14.33
N GLY A 39 3.68 17.68 -13.54
CA GLY A 39 4.29 16.37 -13.38
C GLY A 39 4.58 15.77 -14.77
N VAL A 40 5.75 15.19 -14.92
CA VAL A 40 6.18 14.56 -16.19
C VAL A 40 5.17 13.45 -16.53
N PRO A 41 4.43 13.52 -17.64
CA PRO A 41 3.50 12.46 -18.02
C PRO A 41 4.30 11.18 -18.28
N GLY A 42 4.01 10.10 -17.54
CA GLY A 42 4.63 8.79 -17.72
C GLY A 42 5.50 8.27 -16.59
N LEU A 43 5.67 9.01 -15.49
CA LEU A 43 6.41 8.58 -14.29
C LEU A 43 5.49 8.14 -13.12
N GLU A 44 4.21 7.92 -13.37
CA GLU A 44 3.38 7.27 -12.36
C GLU A 44 3.85 5.82 -12.18
N PRO A 45 4.24 5.42 -10.95
CA PRO A 45 4.66 4.05 -10.70
C PRO A 45 3.50 3.12 -11.08
N LYS A 46 3.73 2.26 -12.08
CA LYS A 46 2.74 1.25 -12.48
C LYS A 46 2.54 0.29 -11.32
N LEU A 47 1.44 0.47 -10.59
CA LEU A 47 1.09 -0.38 -9.47
C LEU A 47 0.78 -1.80 -9.96
N LEU A 48 1.24 -2.79 -9.19
CA LEU A 48 0.89 -4.19 -9.44
C LEU A 48 -0.58 -4.41 -9.08
N PRO A 49 -1.30 -5.30 -9.78
CA PRO A 49 -2.59 -5.80 -9.30
C PRO A 49 -2.45 -6.46 -7.91
N PRO A 50 -3.49 -6.43 -7.06
CA PRO A 50 -3.38 -6.90 -5.68
C PRO A 50 -2.93 -8.37 -5.57
N GLU A 51 -3.33 -9.24 -6.48
CA GLU A 51 -2.89 -10.65 -6.53
C GLU A 51 -1.41 -10.83 -6.93
N GLN A 52 -0.78 -9.82 -7.52
CA GLN A 52 0.65 -9.81 -7.82
C GLN A 52 1.45 -9.09 -6.74
N ALA A 53 0.88 -8.05 -6.14
CA ALA A 53 1.48 -7.33 -5.03
C ALA A 53 1.52 -8.19 -3.75
N PHE A 54 0.49 -9.03 -3.54
CA PHE A 54 0.29 -9.87 -2.36
C PHE A 54 -0.06 -11.30 -2.78
N ARG A 55 0.91 -12.02 -3.36
CA ARG A 55 0.68 -13.40 -3.82
C ARG A 55 0.45 -14.32 -2.63
N PHE A 56 -0.67 -15.03 -2.66
CA PHE A 56 -1.04 -16.00 -1.65
C PHE A 56 -0.86 -17.42 -2.16
N SER A 57 -0.33 -18.28 -1.31
CA SER A 57 -0.21 -19.72 -1.54
C SER A 57 -0.40 -20.47 -0.21
N ALA A 58 -0.77 -21.74 -0.29
CA ALA A 58 -0.90 -22.55 0.91
C ALA A 58 -0.60 -24.02 0.63
N ARG A 59 -0.28 -24.77 1.70
CA ARG A 59 -0.15 -26.22 1.67
C ARG A 59 -0.59 -26.82 2.99
N THR A 60 -0.96 -28.08 2.99
CA THR A 60 -1.12 -28.86 4.20
C THR A 60 0.23 -29.39 4.65
N LEU A 61 0.59 -29.19 5.93
CA LEU A 61 1.79 -29.77 6.53
C LEU A 61 1.49 -31.16 7.10
N ASP A 62 0.36 -31.30 7.75
CA ASP A 62 -0.14 -32.49 8.39
C ASP A 62 -1.69 -32.37 8.48
N PRO A 63 -2.44 -33.38 9.01
CA PRO A 63 -3.90 -33.30 9.10
C PRO A 63 -4.43 -32.13 9.93
N GLY A 64 -3.65 -31.65 10.90
CA GLY A 64 -4.03 -30.57 11.81
C GLY A 64 -3.44 -29.20 11.49
N THR A 65 -2.64 -29.06 10.42
CA THR A 65 -1.92 -27.81 10.16
C THR A 65 -1.84 -27.47 8.68
N VAL A 66 -2.26 -26.25 8.36
CA VAL A 66 -2.02 -25.61 7.05
C VAL A 66 -0.96 -24.53 7.21
N GLU A 67 -0.03 -24.49 6.28
CA GLU A 67 0.88 -23.36 6.08
C GLU A 67 0.28 -22.42 5.04
N ALA A 68 -0.01 -21.22 5.45
CA ALA A 68 -0.41 -20.10 4.60
C ALA A 68 0.79 -19.19 4.35
N ARG A 69 1.05 -18.83 3.10
CA ARG A 69 2.21 -18.05 2.70
C ARG A 69 1.78 -16.87 1.84
N PHE A 70 2.27 -15.69 2.20
CA PHE A 70 2.23 -14.52 1.35
C PHE A 70 3.62 -14.16 0.86
N ASP A 71 3.76 -13.89 -0.43
CA ASP A 71 4.92 -13.27 -1.04
C ASP A 71 4.53 -11.83 -1.40
N VAL A 72 4.95 -10.89 -0.54
CA VAL A 72 4.72 -9.45 -0.70
C VAL A 72 5.78 -8.88 -1.61
N ALA A 73 5.38 -8.28 -2.72
CA ALA A 73 6.30 -7.70 -3.69
C ALA A 73 7.09 -6.53 -3.09
N ASP A 74 8.28 -6.25 -3.65
CA ASP A 74 9.08 -5.11 -3.25
C ASP A 74 8.32 -3.80 -3.48
N GLY A 75 8.41 -2.88 -2.51
CA GLY A 75 7.65 -1.64 -2.53
C GLY A 75 6.21 -1.77 -2.02
N TYR A 76 5.85 -2.94 -1.44
CA TYR A 76 4.53 -3.18 -0.86
C TYR A 76 4.62 -3.71 0.58
N TYR A 77 3.52 -3.61 1.32
CA TYR A 77 3.38 -4.19 2.66
C TYR A 77 1.95 -4.60 2.95
N LEU A 78 1.78 -5.65 3.78
CA LEU A 78 0.52 -6.10 4.32
C LEU A 78 0.36 -5.63 5.76
N TYR A 79 -0.86 -5.31 6.17
CA TYR A 79 -1.20 -5.07 7.57
C TYR A 79 -1.43 -6.39 8.29
N ARG A 80 -0.72 -6.60 9.42
CA ARG A 80 -0.83 -7.81 10.23
C ARG A 80 -2.25 -8.02 10.78
N ASP A 81 -2.87 -6.97 11.27
CA ASP A 81 -4.21 -6.97 11.85
C ASP A 81 -5.34 -7.13 10.82
N LYS A 82 -5.02 -7.07 9.52
CA LYS A 82 -5.95 -7.31 8.42
C LYS A 82 -5.86 -8.72 7.83
N LEU A 83 -4.91 -9.54 8.31
CA LEU A 83 -4.85 -10.94 7.90
C LEU A 83 -5.88 -11.77 8.69
N ARG A 84 -6.75 -12.46 7.95
CA ARG A 84 -7.75 -13.39 8.48
C ARG A 84 -7.77 -14.65 7.64
N PHE A 85 -8.05 -15.77 8.29
CA PHE A 85 -8.20 -17.05 7.60
C PHE A 85 -9.55 -17.67 7.94
N SER A 86 -10.18 -18.28 6.93
CA SER A 86 -11.43 -19.02 7.07
C SER A 86 -11.46 -20.19 6.09
N VAL A 87 -12.44 -21.06 6.23
CA VAL A 87 -12.70 -22.15 5.28
C VAL A 87 -14.01 -21.88 4.57
N ALA A 88 -14.00 -21.92 3.24
CA ALA A 88 -15.23 -21.81 2.47
C ALA A 88 -16.14 -23.01 2.77
N GLY A 89 -17.40 -22.72 3.13
CA GLY A 89 -18.34 -23.74 3.58
C GLY A 89 -18.24 -24.10 5.08
N GLY A 90 -17.30 -23.48 5.81
CA GLY A 90 -17.22 -23.57 7.28
C GLY A 90 -16.64 -24.87 7.85
N ALA A 91 -16.27 -25.84 7.02
CA ALA A 91 -15.71 -27.12 7.47
C ALA A 91 -14.51 -27.55 6.61
N PRO A 92 -13.44 -28.12 7.23
CA PRO A 92 -13.19 -28.24 8.66
C PRO A 92 -13.02 -26.88 9.36
N ALA A 93 -13.15 -26.83 10.69
CA ALA A 93 -12.95 -25.62 11.46
C ALA A 93 -11.44 -25.24 11.52
N LEU A 94 -11.15 -23.96 11.66
CA LEU A 94 -9.79 -23.48 11.91
C LEU A 94 -9.62 -23.06 13.38
N GLY A 95 -8.45 -23.35 13.92
CA GLY A 95 -7.99 -22.77 15.17
C GLY A 95 -7.41 -21.35 14.96
N VAL A 96 -6.85 -20.79 16.03
CA VAL A 96 -6.23 -19.45 15.98
C VAL A 96 -4.93 -19.51 15.17
N ALA A 97 -4.86 -18.72 14.11
CA ALA A 97 -3.68 -18.62 13.28
C ALA A 97 -2.50 -17.98 14.04
N ALA A 98 -1.32 -18.60 13.95
CA ALA A 98 -0.11 -18.11 14.59
C ALA A 98 0.57 -17.05 13.69
N LEU A 99 0.11 -15.80 13.78
CA LEU A 99 0.69 -14.68 13.05
C LEU A 99 2.05 -14.28 13.64
N PRO A 100 3.14 -14.25 12.86
CA PRO A 100 4.44 -13.79 13.34
C PRO A 100 4.38 -12.32 13.77
N ALA A 101 5.37 -11.86 14.53
CA ALA A 101 5.52 -10.44 14.83
C ALA A 101 5.76 -9.64 13.54
N GLY A 102 5.06 -8.54 13.38
CA GLY A 102 5.25 -7.61 12.29
C GLY A 102 6.26 -6.51 12.61
N LYS A 103 6.66 -5.74 11.63
CA LYS A 103 7.41 -4.52 11.82
C LYS A 103 6.46 -3.38 12.16
N ARG A 104 6.69 -2.68 13.27
CA ARG A 104 5.90 -1.50 13.64
C ARG A 104 6.12 -0.36 12.65
N LYS A 105 5.03 0.30 12.29
CA LYS A 105 4.99 1.46 11.41
C LYS A 105 3.89 2.41 11.89
N HIS A 106 4.16 3.71 11.86
CA HIS A 106 3.08 4.70 11.92
C HIS A 106 2.53 4.88 10.51
N ASP A 107 1.25 4.63 10.34
CA ASP A 107 0.55 4.66 9.07
C ASP A 107 -0.47 5.81 9.06
N GLU A 108 -0.56 6.54 7.96
CA GLU A 108 -1.44 7.71 7.83
C GLU A 108 -2.93 7.36 7.87
N PHE A 109 -3.29 6.10 7.52
CA PHE A 109 -4.68 5.64 7.45
C PHE A 109 -5.13 4.92 8.74
N PHE A 110 -4.22 4.17 9.38
CA PHE A 110 -4.55 3.27 10.49
C PHE A 110 -3.76 3.54 11.77
N GLY A 111 -2.93 4.59 11.82
CA GLY A 111 -2.10 4.93 12.99
C GLY A 111 -0.98 3.92 13.23
N ASP A 112 -0.76 3.53 14.48
CA ASP A 112 0.30 2.58 14.83
C ASP A 112 -0.11 1.15 14.51
N VAL A 113 0.54 0.54 13.54
CA VAL A 113 0.24 -0.79 13.00
C VAL A 113 1.48 -1.67 12.97
N GLU A 114 1.26 -2.98 12.86
CA GLU A 114 2.29 -3.95 12.46
C GLU A 114 2.11 -4.32 10.99
N THR A 115 3.22 -4.36 10.26
CA THR A 115 3.23 -4.66 8.83
C THR A 115 4.18 -5.78 8.48
N TYR A 116 3.89 -6.45 7.36
CA TYR A 116 4.73 -7.49 6.78
C TYR A 116 5.24 -7.09 5.40
N ARG A 117 6.47 -7.49 5.10
CA ARG A 117 7.11 -7.35 3.79
C ARG A 117 7.79 -8.66 3.40
N GLY A 118 8.02 -8.85 2.10
CA GLY A 118 8.64 -10.05 1.59
C GLY A 118 7.83 -11.30 1.92
N VAL A 119 8.50 -12.36 2.36
CA VAL A 119 7.84 -13.64 2.65
C VAL A 119 7.27 -13.67 4.06
N VAL A 120 5.98 -13.97 4.16
CA VAL A 120 5.25 -14.15 5.43
C VAL A 120 4.67 -15.55 5.48
N VAL A 121 5.02 -16.31 6.49
CA VAL A 121 4.51 -17.68 6.70
C VAL A 121 3.70 -17.73 7.99
N VAL A 122 2.47 -18.22 7.87
CA VAL A 122 1.52 -18.35 8.97
C VAL A 122 1.10 -19.81 9.10
N ARG A 123 1.17 -20.37 10.31
CA ARG A 123 0.61 -21.67 10.60
C ARG A 123 -0.83 -21.52 11.09
N VAL A 124 -1.74 -22.21 10.41
CA VAL A 124 -3.18 -22.18 10.69
C VAL A 124 -3.58 -23.57 11.15
N PRO A 125 -3.98 -23.75 12.43
CA PRO A 125 -4.47 -25.03 12.91
C PRO A 125 -5.80 -25.41 12.23
N VAL A 126 -5.95 -26.69 11.91
CA VAL A 126 -7.18 -27.28 11.38
C VAL A 126 -7.75 -28.22 12.41
N VAL A 127 -9.01 -28.04 12.76
CA VAL A 127 -9.68 -28.81 13.85
C VAL A 127 -10.69 -29.78 13.24
N ASP A 128 -10.73 -30.98 13.78
CA ASP A 128 -11.68 -32.03 13.39
C ASP A 128 -11.66 -32.39 11.89
N ALA A 129 -10.50 -32.29 11.27
CA ALA A 129 -10.32 -32.65 9.88
C ALA A 129 -10.15 -34.14 9.67
N ARG A 130 -10.70 -34.67 8.56
CA ARG A 130 -10.58 -36.07 8.15
C ARG A 130 -9.68 -36.22 6.95
N ALA A 131 -8.87 -37.26 6.91
CA ALA A 131 -8.02 -37.55 5.75
C ALA A 131 -8.86 -37.61 4.45
N GLY A 132 -8.36 -36.98 3.39
CA GLY A 132 -9.06 -36.84 2.12
C GLY A 132 -10.13 -35.76 2.08
N GLN A 133 -10.46 -35.12 3.20
CA GLN A 133 -11.45 -34.06 3.23
C GLN A 133 -10.97 -32.84 2.42
N PRO A 134 -11.80 -32.31 1.52
CA PRO A 134 -11.48 -31.08 0.82
C PRO A 134 -11.49 -29.89 1.79
N LEU A 135 -10.52 -28.99 1.63
CA LEU A 135 -10.36 -27.77 2.39
C LEU A 135 -10.10 -26.62 1.44
N VAL A 136 -10.99 -25.64 1.40
CA VAL A 136 -10.78 -24.40 0.63
C VAL A 136 -10.41 -23.32 1.62
N LEU A 137 -9.09 -23.09 1.77
CA LEU A 137 -8.58 -22.02 2.62
C LEU A 137 -8.83 -20.68 1.96
N VAL A 138 -9.44 -19.77 2.70
CA VAL A 138 -9.70 -18.39 2.32
C VAL A 138 -8.82 -17.50 3.17
N ALA A 139 -8.09 -16.59 2.52
CA ALA A 139 -7.29 -15.58 3.18
C ALA A 139 -7.80 -14.19 2.81
N ASP A 140 -8.21 -13.44 3.83
CA ASP A 140 -8.49 -12.01 3.71
C ASP A 140 -7.23 -11.23 4.05
N SER A 141 -6.89 -10.24 3.25
CA SER A 141 -5.71 -9.41 3.43
C SER A 141 -5.94 -7.98 2.97
N GLN A 142 -5.19 -7.04 3.52
CA GLN A 142 -5.13 -5.66 3.05
C GLN A 142 -3.71 -5.15 3.16
N GLY A 143 -3.31 -4.33 2.20
CA GLY A 143 -1.97 -3.75 2.15
C GLY A 143 -1.91 -2.53 1.27
N CYS A 144 -0.73 -1.91 1.23
CA CYS A 144 -0.49 -0.69 0.46
C CYS A 144 0.83 -0.78 -0.31
N ALA A 145 0.95 0.03 -1.34
CA ALA A 145 2.22 0.35 -1.98
C ALA A 145 2.93 1.48 -1.23
N ASP A 146 4.26 1.48 -1.22
CA ASP A 146 5.09 2.55 -0.64
C ASP A 146 4.88 3.90 -1.35
N ALA A 147 4.31 3.86 -2.55
CA ALA A 147 3.87 5.04 -3.30
C ALA A 147 2.63 5.74 -2.67
N GLY A 148 2.15 5.30 -1.50
CA GLY A 148 1.02 5.90 -0.79
C GLY A 148 -0.36 5.42 -1.28
N VAL A 149 -0.42 4.35 -2.07
CA VAL A 149 -1.69 3.79 -2.57
C VAL A 149 -2.05 2.55 -1.78
N CYS A 150 -3.18 2.58 -1.07
CA CYS A 150 -3.71 1.44 -0.36
C CYS A 150 -4.77 0.70 -1.18
N TYR A 151 -4.66 -0.63 -1.16
CA TYR A 151 -5.62 -1.50 -1.82
C TYR A 151 -6.85 -1.73 -0.93
N PRO A 152 -8.03 -1.91 -1.51
CA PRO A 152 -9.17 -2.40 -0.76
C PRO A 152 -8.89 -3.80 -0.20
N PRO A 153 -9.63 -4.26 0.83
CA PRO A 153 -9.54 -5.63 1.31
C PRO A 153 -9.66 -6.62 0.15
N ASN A 154 -8.71 -7.56 0.08
CA ASN A 154 -8.62 -8.56 -0.97
C ASN A 154 -8.79 -9.96 -0.37
N GLN A 155 -9.55 -10.82 -1.05
CA GLN A 155 -9.78 -12.20 -0.66
C GLN A 155 -9.22 -13.15 -1.72
N GLN A 156 -8.38 -14.09 -1.28
CA GLN A 156 -7.77 -15.11 -2.12
C GLN A 156 -8.10 -16.50 -1.58
N GLN A 157 -8.13 -17.53 -2.43
CA GLN A 157 -8.50 -18.88 -2.05
C GLN A 157 -7.56 -19.91 -2.61
N VAL A 158 -7.28 -20.94 -1.81
CA VAL A 158 -6.52 -22.13 -2.21
C VAL A 158 -7.32 -23.38 -1.88
N ARG A 159 -7.39 -24.31 -2.84
CA ARG A 159 -8.02 -25.63 -2.64
C ARG A 159 -6.97 -26.63 -2.23
N LEU A 160 -7.17 -27.25 -1.10
CA LEU A 160 -6.31 -28.25 -0.49
C LEU A 160 -7.10 -29.52 -0.19
N ALA A 161 -6.40 -30.59 0.11
CA ALA A 161 -6.97 -31.79 0.71
C ALA A 161 -6.23 -32.09 2.01
N VAL A 162 -6.95 -32.52 3.03
CA VAL A 162 -6.37 -32.93 4.31
C VAL A 162 -5.58 -34.22 4.08
N PRO A 163 -4.26 -34.28 4.39
CA PRO A 163 -3.47 -35.49 4.19
C PRO A 163 -3.82 -36.58 5.22
N ALA A 164 -3.42 -37.81 4.95
CA ALA A 164 -3.45 -38.87 5.97
C ALA A 164 -2.39 -38.57 7.05
N ALA A 165 -2.62 -39.10 8.25
CA ALA A 165 -1.62 -39.01 9.32
C ALA A 165 -0.32 -39.69 8.90
N GLY A 166 0.82 -39.00 9.12
CA GLY A 166 2.15 -39.46 8.71
C GLY A 166 2.49 -39.27 7.24
N ALA A 167 1.57 -38.72 6.44
CA ALA A 167 1.91 -38.32 5.08
C ALA A 167 2.88 -37.11 5.05
N ALA A 168 3.69 -37.03 4.00
CA ALA A 168 4.52 -35.86 3.77
C ALA A 168 3.66 -34.60 3.54
N ALA A 169 4.23 -33.43 3.83
CA ALA A 169 3.59 -32.15 3.52
C ALA A 169 3.18 -32.08 2.04
N GLY A 170 2.00 -31.55 1.78
CA GLY A 170 1.51 -31.33 0.43
C GLY A 170 2.32 -30.29 -0.34
N PRO A 171 2.17 -30.21 -1.67
CA PRO A 171 2.78 -29.16 -2.47
C PRO A 171 2.22 -27.80 -2.09
N LEU A 172 3.03 -26.76 -2.27
CA LEU A 172 2.56 -25.39 -2.17
C LEU A 172 1.69 -25.05 -3.39
N VAL A 173 0.45 -24.68 -3.13
CA VAL A 173 -0.56 -24.35 -4.16
C VAL A 173 -0.80 -22.85 -4.15
N GLU A 174 -0.66 -22.21 -5.29
CA GLU A 174 -0.94 -20.79 -5.44
C GLU A 174 -2.45 -20.51 -5.50
N ALA A 175 -2.84 -19.38 -4.95
CA ALA A 175 -4.22 -18.91 -5.07
C ALA A 175 -4.52 -18.51 -6.52
N HIS A 176 -5.69 -18.94 -6.98
CA HIS A 176 -6.23 -18.42 -8.21
C HIS A 176 -7.02 -17.14 -7.91
N PRO A 177 -6.82 -16.05 -8.68
CA PRO A 177 -7.67 -14.89 -8.55
C PRO A 177 -9.12 -15.30 -8.76
N ARG A 178 -10.00 -14.91 -7.84
CA ARG A 178 -11.43 -15.10 -8.05
C ARG A 178 -11.79 -14.30 -9.31
N LYS A 179 -12.25 -14.96 -10.37
CA LYS A 179 -12.85 -14.23 -11.49
C LYS A 179 -13.98 -13.41 -10.88
N GLY A 180 -13.82 -12.09 -10.90
CA GLY A 180 -14.81 -11.17 -10.37
C GLY A 180 -16.16 -11.44 -11.00
N LEU A 181 -17.23 -11.33 -10.22
CA LEU A 181 -18.62 -11.50 -10.66
C LEU A 181 -19.07 -10.34 -11.59
N PHE A 182 -18.16 -9.42 -11.88
CA PHE A 182 -18.38 -8.25 -12.72
C PHE A 182 -17.42 -8.31 -13.93
N ASN A 183 -17.90 -8.93 -14.97
CA ASN A 183 -17.38 -8.82 -16.33
C ASN A 183 -18.54 -8.42 -17.22
#